data_f606eaec27f141732d06b285d89a0681
#
_entry.id   f606eaec27f141732d06b285d89a0681
#
_cell.length_a   1.000
_cell.length_b   1.000
_cell.length_c   1.000
_cell.angle_alpha   90.00
_cell.angle_beta   90.00
_cell.angle_gamma   90.00
#
_symmetry.space_group_name_H-M   'P 1'
#
loop_
_entity.id
_entity.type
_entity.pdbx_description
1 polymer ?
#
loop_
_entity_poly.entity_id
_entity_poly.type
_entity_poly.pdbx_seq_one_letter_code
_entity_poly.pdbx_strand_id
1 'polypeptide(L)'
;MASQLVKDTTTVNNFKSVSVSGMNTTLSGVETMSSQSATIGTLLNSSTDLSSVISNAQGLSRAFGALESAQNTLKGYLDSSSATIGQLTNGSNAVVGALDKAINQVDMALADLNTTDTQKTQAVTLAATDSSTTTDAINFLNALKTNLMAQKDAFMNVHKNIQTAVAQAQATYTPSVMNTNNYGQMYGVDAMAGYKWFFGKTKRFGFRTYGYYSYNHANLSFVGSQLGIMDGASQVNNFTYGVGFDALYNFYESKEGYNTAGLFLGFGLGGDSFIVQGESYLKSQMRICNNTASIKKGV
;
A
#
# COMPACT_ATOMS: atom_id res chain seq x y z
N MET A 1 43.55 -7.28 18.45
CA MET A 1 42.68 -6.26 17.84
C MET A 1 42.78 -6.28 16.32
N ALA A 2 43.91 -6.03 15.69
CA ALA A 2 44.04 -6.04 14.23
C ALA A 2 43.52 -7.32 13.51
N SER A 3 43.63 -8.48 14.15
CA SER A 3 43.28 -9.77 13.51
C SER A 3 41.77 -9.96 13.27
N GLN A 4 40.88 -9.30 14.00
CA GLN A 4 39.42 -9.46 13.80
C GLN A 4 38.92 -8.60 12.61
N LEU A 5 39.31 -7.34 12.55
CA LEU A 5 38.97 -6.48 11.41
C LEU A 5 39.48 -7.01 10.06
N VAL A 6 40.69 -7.62 10.07
CA VAL A 6 41.24 -8.28 8.87
C VAL A 6 40.38 -9.48 8.46
N LYS A 7 39.92 -10.32 9.42
CA LYS A 7 39.01 -11.42 9.14
C LYS A 7 37.66 -10.93 8.62
N ASP A 8 37.11 -9.89 9.24
CA ASP A 8 35.83 -9.29 8.83
C ASP A 8 35.93 -8.68 7.43
N THR A 9 37.04 -8.01 7.11
CA THR A 9 37.35 -7.51 5.76
C THR A 9 37.41 -8.65 4.74
N THR A 10 38.03 -9.76 5.08
CA THR A 10 38.10 -10.95 4.22
C THR A 10 36.69 -11.53 3.96
N THR A 11 35.88 -11.61 5.01
CA THR A 11 34.50 -12.10 4.91
C THR A 11 33.66 -11.21 3.97
N VAL A 12 33.74 -9.87 4.12
CA VAL A 12 33.01 -8.93 3.25
C VAL A 12 33.51 -8.99 1.79
N ASN A 13 34.81 -9.13 1.57
CA ASN A 13 35.37 -9.27 0.23
C ASN A 13 34.92 -10.58 -0.45
N ASN A 14 34.77 -11.66 0.29
CA ASN A 14 34.26 -12.93 -0.24
C ASN A 14 32.81 -12.83 -0.71
N PHE A 15 32.00 -11.95 -0.13
CA PHE A 15 30.63 -11.70 -0.60
C PHE A 15 30.56 -11.09 -2.00
N LYS A 16 31.57 -10.34 -2.41
CA LYS A 16 31.63 -9.76 -3.77
C LYS A 16 31.58 -10.80 -4.87
N SER A 17 32.23 -11.94 -4.69
CA SER A 17 32.24 -13.02 -5.67
C SER A 17 30.93 -13.79 -5.75
N VAL A 18 30.17 -13.86 -4.66
CA VAL A 18 28.89 -14.57 -4.57
C VAL A 18 27.76 -13.71 -5.12
N SER A 19 27.78 -12.39 -4.93
CA SER A 19 26.71 -11.48 -5.34
C SER A 19 26.47 -11.45 -6.85
N VAL A 20 27.50 -11.62 -7.66
CA VAL A 20 27.41 -11.49 -9.12
C VAL A 20 26.99 -12.80 -9.80
N SER A 21 27.39 -13.95 -9.25
CA SER A 21 27.11 -15.26 -9.87
C SER A 21 25.80 -15.91 -9.45
N GLY A 22 25.21 -15.48 -8.31
CA GLY A 22 24.02 -16.11 -7.71
C GLY A 22 22.69 -15.50 -8.10
N MET A 23 22.65 -14.40 -8.86
CA MET A 23 21.41 -13.67 -9.17
C MET A 23 20.74 -14.17 -10.45
N ASN A 24 20.48 -15.46 -10.57
CA ASN A 24 19.75 -15.99 -11.72
C ASN A 24 18.26 -15.67 -11.70
N THR A 25 17.67 -15.40 -10.53
CA THR A 25 16.28 -14.99 -10.37
C THR A 25 16.17 -13.80 -9.43
N THR A 26 15.13 -12.98 -9.60
CA THR A 26 14.87 -11.82 -8.75
C THR A 26 14.76 -12.21 -7.27
N LEU A 27 14.08 -13.31 -6.95
CA LEU A 27 13.92 -13.80 -5.58
C LEU A 27 15.25 -14.27 -4.98
N SER A 28 15.97 -15.13 -5.69
CA SER A 28 17.28 -15.66 -5.26
C SER A 28 18.31 -14.54 -5.02
N GLY A 29 18.29 -13.51 -5.87
CA GLY A 29 19.15 -12.35 -5.70
C GLY A 29 18.87 -11.59 -4.41
N VAL A 30 17.61 -11.34 -4.11
CA VAL A 30 17.19 -10.64 -2.89
C VAL A 30 17.48 -11.48 -1.64
N GLU A 31 17.30 -12.79 -1.68
CA GLU A 31 17.67 -13.72 -0.60
C GLU A 31 19.16 -13.66 -0.28
N THR A 32 19.99 -13.72 -1.32
CA THR A 32 21.45 -13.65 -1.16
C THR A 32 21.87 -12.32 -0.55
N MET A 33 21.33 -11.21 -1.01
CA MET A 33 21.62 -9.88 -0.48
C MET A 33 21.17 -9.74 0.98
N SER A 34 19.99 -10.22 1.34
CA SER A 34 19.50 -10.19 2.70
C SER A 34 20.39 -10.96 3.64
N SER A 35 20.83 -12.16 3.26
CA SER A 35 21.78 -12.98 4.05
C SER A 35 23.11 -12.27 4.26
N GLN A 36 23.64 -11.60 3.23
CA GLN A 36 24.87 -10.82 3.33
C GLN A 36 24.69 -9.61 4.27
N SER A 37 23.61 -8.87 4.14
CA SER A 37 23.31 -7.73 4.99
C SER A 37 23.16 -8.13 6.46
N ALA A 38 22.51 -9.25 6.75
CA ALA A 38 22.39 -9.82 8.10
C ALA A 38 23.76 -10.17 8.69
N THR A 39 24.61 -10.82 7.91
CA THR A 39 25.97 -11.19 8.34
C THR A 39 26.80 -9.93 8.64
N ILE A 40 26.76 -8.93 7.75
CA ILE A 40 27.47 -7.66 7.98
C ILE A 40 26.92 -6.94 9.22
N GLY A 41 25.59 -6.90 9.39
CA GLY A 41 24.96 -6.35 10.59
C GLY A 41 25.44 -7.00 11.88
N THR A 42 25.60 -8.32 11.89
CA THR A 42 26.14 -9.08 13.01
C THR A 42 27.61 -8.72 13.27
N LEU A 43 28.43 -8.63 12.22
CA LEU A 43 29.84 -8.21 12.34
C LEU A 43 29.97 -6.80 12.93
N LEU A 44 29.15 -5.87 12.47
CA LEU A 44 29.14 -4.48 12.96
C LEU A 44 28.72 -4.39 14.44
N ASN A 45 27.75 -5.21 14.85
CA ASN A 45 27.31 -5.24 16.26
C ASN A 45 28.32 -5.90 17.19
N SER A 46 29.08 -6.88 16.70
CA SER A 46 30.08 -7.60 17.51
C SER A 46 31.47 -6.95 17.55
N SER A 47 31.72 -5.99 16.64
CA SER A 47 33.04 -5.33 16.53
C SER A 47 33.16 -4.21 17.54
N THR A 48 33.71 -4.52 18.72
CA THR A 48 34.11 -3.53 19.73
C THR A 48 35.23 -2.62 19.23
N ASP A 49 36.09 -3.11 18.34
CA ASP A 49 37.19 -2.37 17.76
C ASP A 49 36.72 -1.23 16.84
N LEU A 50 35.64 -1.47 16.09
CA LEU A 50 35.05 -0.46 15.20
C LEU A 50 34.43 0.69 16.01
N SER A 51 33.72 0.38 17.09
CA SER A 51 33.10 1.38 17.95
C SER A 51 34.06 2.26 18.71
N SER A 52 35.30 1.79 18.88
CA SER A 52 36.37 2.58 19.53
C SER A 52 37.01 3.59 18.57
N VAL A 53 36.92 3.37 17.27
CA VAL A 53 37.59 4.17 16.23
C VAL A 53 36.60 5.07 15.48
N ILE A 54 35.34 4.65 15.34
CA ILE A 54 34.30 5.38 14.58
C ILE A 54 33.25 5.93 15.56
N SER A 55 33.06 7.24 15.57
CA SER A 55 32.10 7.92 16.43
C SER A 55 30.63 7.52 16.14
N ASN A 56 30.30 7.10 14.92
CA ASN A 56 28.95 6.73 14.48
C ASN A 56 28.78 5.25 14.11
N ALA A 57 29.48 4.34 14.81
CA ALA A 57 29.35 2.90 14.57
C ALA A 57 27.90 2.37 14.71
N GLN A 58 27.12 2.95 15.63
CA GLN A 58 25.70 2.61 15.79
C GLN A 58 24.84 3.06 14.58
N GLY A 59 25.17 4.19 13.96
CA GLY A 59 24.48 4.65 12.75
C GLY A 59 24.68 3.69 11.59
N LEU A 60 25.90 3.19 11.46
CA LEU A 60 26.27 2.19 10.47
C LEU A 60 25.49 0.87 10.69
N SER A 61 25.50 0.35 11.92
CA SER A 61 24.75 -0.86 12.27
C SER A 61 23.24 -0.72 12.00
N ARG A 62 22.64 0.42 12.35
CA ARG A 62 21.22 0.69 12.07
C ARG A 62 20.92 0.75 10.57
N ALA A 63 21.84 1.31 9.77
CA ALA A 63 21.65 1.37 8.32
C ALA A 63 21.64 -0.03 7.69
N PHE A 64 22.52 -0.92 8.14
CA PHE A 64 22.52 -2.32 7.68
C PHE A 64 21.31 -3.10 8.17
N GLY A 65 20.85 -2.90 9.41
CA GLY A 65 19.59 -3.49 9.90
C GLY A 65 18.36 -3.02 9.11
N ALA A 66 18.33 -1.75 8.72
CA ALA A 66 17.27 -1.21 7.87
C ALA A 66 17.33 -1.80 6.45
N LEU A 67 18.52 -1.99 5.90
CA LEU A 67 18.74 -2.62 4.61
C LEU A 67 18.26 -4.08 4.62
N GLU A 68 18.66 -4.86 5.61
CA GLU A 68 18.20 -6.24 5.81
C GLU A 68 16.67 -6.32 5.91
N SER A 69 16.06 -5.45 6.70
CA SER A 69 14.61 -5.39 6.86
C SER A 69 13.89 -5.09 5.55
N ALA A 70 14.41 -4.13 4.76
CA ALA A 70 13.85 -3.79 3.46
C ALA A 70 13.96 -4.96 2.46
N GLN A 71 15.10 -5.64 2.43
CA GLN A 71 15.35 -6.81 1.59
C GLN A 71 14.45 -7.98 1.98
N ASN A 72 14.28 -8.27 3.28
CA ASN A 72 13.38 -9.31 3.77
C ASN A 72 11.91 -9.01 3.46
N THR A 73 11.52 -7.75 3.55
CA THR A 73 10.15 -7.32 3.18
C THR A 73 9.90 -7.56 1.68
N LEU A 74 10.84 -7.13 0.82
CA LEU A 74 10.72 -7.36 -0.62
C LEU A 74 10.73 -8.85 -0.97
N LYS A 75 11.60 -9.65 -0.31
CA LYS A 75 11.61 -11.10 -0.44
C LYS A 75 10.24 -11.70 -0.15
N GLY A 76 9.61 -11.30 0.97
CA GLY A 76 8.27 -11.76 1.34
C GLY A 76 7.21 -11.42 0.28
N TYR A 77 7.32 -10.26 -0.37
CA TYR A 77 6.43 -9.91 -1.48
C TYR A 77 6.70 -10.73 -2.75
N LEU A 78 7.97 -11.00 -3.07
CA LEU A 78 8.34 -11.80 -4.24
C LEU A 78 7.96 -13.28 -4.09
N ASP A 79 7.95 -13.79 -2.86
CA ASP A 79 7.56 -15.17 -2.54
C ASP A 79 6.03 -15.34 -2.44
N SER A 80 5.31 -14.25 -2.28
CA SER A 80 3.86 -14.26 -2.13
C SER A 80 3.14 -14.23 -3.47
N SER A 81 2.27 -15.20 -3.72
CA SER A 81 1.39 -15.24 -4.89
C SER A 81 0.31 -14.14 -4.88
N SER A 82 0.10 -13.47 -3.74
CA SER A 82 -0.90 -12.41 -3.55
C SER A 82 -0.30 -11.02 -3.45
N ALA A 83 0.98 -10.85 -3.73
CA ALA A 83 1.64 -9.56 -3.68
C ALA A 83 1.05 -8.59 -4.71
N THR A 84 0.74 -7.39 -4.27
CA THR A 84 0.23 -6.34 -5.16
C THR A 84 1.37 -5.62 -5.88
N ILE A 85 1.07 -5.05 -7.05
CA ILE A 85 1.99 -4.20 -7.81
C ILE A 85 2.56 -3.07 -6.92
N GLY A 86 1.73 -2.46 -6.08
CA GLY A 86 2.17 -1.41 -5.15
C GLY A 86 3.16 -1.92 -4.10
N GLN A 87 2.96 -3.12 -3.56
CA GLN A 87 3.89 -3.74 -2.61
C GLN A 87 5.24 -4.03 -3.25
N LEU A 88 5.26 -4.59 -4.46
CA LEU A 88 6.50 -4.87 -5.19
C LEU A 88 7.26 -3.58 -5.52
N THR A 89 6.57 -2.56 -6.01
CA THR A 89 7.18 -1.27 -6.35
C THR A 89 7.74 -0.57 -5.10
N ASN A 90 6.93 -0.48 -4.03
CA ASN A 90 7.34 0.18 -2.80
C ASN A 90 8.46 -0.60 -2.10
N GLY A 91 8.38 -1.93 -2.06
CA GLY A 91 9.42 -2.78 -1.49
C GLY A 91 10.74 -2.63 -2.25
N SER A 92 10.69 -2.60 -3.57
CA SER A 92 11.87 -2.40 -4.41
C SER A 92 12.50 -1.01 -4.22
N ASN A 93 11.68 0.05 -4.18
CA ASN A 93 12.15 1.41 -3.88
C ASN A 93 12.76 1.52 -2.47
N ALA A 94 12.18 0.84 -1.50
CA ALA A 94 12.69 0.83 -0.13
C ALA A 94 14.09 0.20 -0.04
N VAL A 95 14.36 -0.87 -0.79
CA VAL A 95 15.70 -1.48 -0.85
C VAL A 95 16.71 -0.52 -1.49
N VAL A 96 16.37 0.15 -2.60
CA VAL A 96 17.27 1.17 -3.20
C VAL A 96 17.58 2.27 -2.18
N GLY A 97 16.56 2.83 -1.53
CA GLY A 97 16.76 3.88 -0.54
C GLY A 97 17.58 3.43 0.69
N ALA A 98 17.44 2.17 1.10
CA ALA A 98 18.23 1.60 2.20
C ALA A 98 19.69 1.37 1.79
N LEU A 99 19.96 0.93 0.56
CA LEU A 99 21.31 0.82 0.01
C LEU A 99 22.01 2.18 -0.03
N ASP A 100 21.33 3.21 -0.52
CA ASP A 100 21.87 4.57 -0.55
C ASP A 100 22.20 5.10 0.84
N LYS A 101 21.32 4.86 1.81
CA LYS A 101 21.57 5.22 3.21
C LYS A 101 22.76 4.49 3.79
N ALA A 102 22.90 3.19 3.53
CA ALA A 102 24.03 2.40 4.01
C ALA A 102 25.35 2.89 3.39
N ILE A 103 25.40 3.16 2.09
CA ILE A 103 26.57 3.73 1.41
C ILE A 103 26.95 5.09 2.03
N ASN A 104 25.98 5.98 2.23
CA ASN A 104 26.21 7.28 2.83
C ASN A 104 26.76 7.18 4.27
N GLN A 105 26.29 6.22 5.06
CA GLN A 105 26.79 6.00 6.42
C GLN A 105 28.25 5.50 6.40
N VAL A 106 28.61 4.64 5.45
CA VAL A 106 30.00 4.21 5.26
C VAL A 106 30.88 5.38 4.81
N ASP A 107 30.40 6.23 3.92
CA ASP A 107 31.15 7.42 3.47
C ASP A 107 31.37 8.43 4.60
N MET A 108 30.37 8.64 5.46
CA MET A 108 30.51 9.47 6.65
C MET A 108 31.54 8.89 7.62
N ALA A 109 31.53 7.58 7.86
CA ALA A 109 32.48 6.92 8.72
C ALA A 109 33.92 7.01 8.17
N LEU A 110 34.10 6.87 6.86
CA LEU A 110 35.39 7.06 6.19
C LEU A 110 35.88 8.52 6.29
N ALA A 111 34.99 9.50 6.14
CA ALA A 111 35.33 10.90 6.29
C ALA A 111 35.77 11.24 7.72
N ASP A 112 35.06 10.71 8.72
CA ASP A 112 35.44 10.88 10.14
C ASP A 112 36.82 10.32 10.43
N LEU A 113 37.16 9.13 9.91
CA LEU A 113 38.47 8.53 10.09
C LEU A 113 39.58 9.34 9.41
N ASN A 114 39.34 9.82 8.19
CA ASN A 114 40.33 10.62 7.45
C ASN A 114 40.61 11.98 8.12
N THR A 115 39.56 12.64 8.66
CA THR A 115 39.75 13.92 9.40
C THR A 115 40.51 13.70 10.72
N THR A 116 40.22 12.61 11.43
CA THR A 116 40.92 12.26 12.69
C THR A 116 42.40 11.96 12.43
N ASP A 117 42.70 11.27 11.32
CA ASP A 117 44.10 10.96 10.95
C ASP A 117 44.88 12.23 10.56
N THR A 118 44.28 13.16 9.86
CA THR A 118 44.88 14.45 9.50
C THR A 118 45.16 15.32 10.75
N GLN A 119 44.24 15.33 11.73
CA GLN A 119 44.43 16.06 12.98
C GLN A 119 45.46 15.39 13.88
N LYS A 120 45.52 14.05 13.94
CA LYS A 120 46.55 13.28 14.69
C LYS A 120 47.94 13.46 14.10
N THR A 121 48.07 13.57 12.78
CA THR A 121 49.39 13.80 12.13
C THR A 121 49.99 15.15 12.50
N GLN A 122 49.20 16.14 12.88
CA GLN A 122 49.68 17.43 13.40
C GLN A 122 49.98 17.41 14.90
N ALA A 123 49.48 16.43 15.66
CA ALA A 123 49.62 16.37 17.12
C ALA A 123 50.55 15.27 17.64
N VAL A 124 51.22 14.47 16.83
CA VAL A 124 51.81 13.21 17.26
C VAL A 124 53.31 13.11 17.07
N THR A 125 53.97 13.10 18.23
CA THR A 125 55.21 12.37 18.43
C THR A 125 55.07 11.22 19.46
N LEU A 126 53.87 10.78 19.83
CA LEU A 126 53.68 9.79 20.91
C LEU A 126 52.41 8.95 20.71
N ALA A 127 52.41 7.93 19.87
CA ALA A 127 51.70 6.66 20.05
C ALA A 127 51.67 5.82 18.75
N ALA A 128 52.64 4.95 18.60
CA ALA A 128 52.78 4.04 17.45
C ALA A 128 51.79 2.85 17.45
N THR A 129 50.84 2.80 18.38
CA THR A 129 49.89 1.68 18.53
C THR A 129 48.53 1.92 17.87
N ASP A 130 48.18 3.16 17.53
CA ASP A 130 46.85 3.51 17.02
C ASP A 130 46.75 3.53 15.49
N SER A 131 47.87 3.59 14.74
CA SER A 131 47.83 3.73 13.28
C SER A 131 47.42 2.44 12.58
N SER A 132 47.74 1.27 13.10
CA SER A 132 47.33 -0.01 12.48
C SER A 132 45.83 -0.27 12.58
N THR A 133 45.21 0.02 13.72
CA THR A 133 43.77 -0.18 13.92
C THR A 133 42.95 0.78 13.06
N THR A 134 43.40 2.04 12.89
CA THR A 134 42.74 3.00 12.00
C THR A 134 42.84 2.56 10.54
N THR A 135 44.02 2.10 10.11
CA THR A 135 44.21 1.56 8.75
C THR A 135 43.35 0.34 8.49
N ASP A 136 43.23 -0.59 9.44
CA ASP A 136 42.38 -1.78 9.31
C ASP A 136 40.91 -1.41 9.29
N ALA A 137 40.48 -0.41 10.06
CA ALA A 137 39.11 0.12 10.01
C ALA A 137 38.79 0.79 8.64
N ILE A 138 39.72 1.57 8.09
CA ILE A 138 39.57 2.15 6.76
C ILE A 138 39.47 1.05 5.70
N ASN A 139 40.28 0.01 5.76
CA ASN A 139 40.23 -1.12 4.84
C ASN A 139 38.87 -1.87 4.94
N PHE A 140 38.39 -2.08 6.14
CA PHE A 140 37.08 -2.69 6.38
C PHE A 140 35.93 -1.85 5.80
N LEU A 141 35.91 -0.55 6.04
CA LEU A 141 34.87 0.34 5.52
C LEU A 141 34.93 0.45 4.00
N ASN A 142 36.13 0.47 3.39
CA ASN A 142 36.26 0.42 1.94
C ASN A 142 35.76 -0.90 1.35
N ALA A 143 35.98 -2.03 2.03
CA ALA A 143 35.41 -3.31 1.65
C ALA A 143 33.88 -3.29 1.73
N LEU A 144 33.29 -2.73 2.80
CA LEU A 144 31.86 -2.54 2.94
C LEU A 144 31.30 -1.66 1.82
N LYS A 145 31.92 -0.52 1.54
CA LYS A 145 31.49 0.38 0.46
C LYS A 145 31.49 -0.35 -0.89
N THR A 146 32.57 -1.05 -1.20
CA THR A 146 32.70 -1.81 -2.44
C THR A 146 31.63 -2.89 -2.57
N ASN A 147 31.33 -3.59 -1.46
CA ASN A 147 30.27 -4.60 -1.41
C ASN A 147 28.89 -3.98 -1.62
N LEU A 148 28.58 -2.88 -0.92
CA LEU A 148 27.30 -2.17 -1.05
C LEU A 148 27.07 -1.62 -2.46
N MET A 149 28.11 -1.08 -3.10
CA MET A 149 28.04 -0.61 -4.49
C MET A 149 27.77 -1.78 -5.43
N ALA A 150 28.47 -2.91 -5.26
CA ALA A 150 28.20 -4.12 -6.06
C ALA A 150 26.78 -4.67 -5.83
N GLN A 151 26.30 -4.67 -4.60
CA GLN A 151 24.91 -5.02 -4.29
C GLN A 151 23.91 -4.06 -4.93
N LYS A 152 24.19 -2.76 -4.91
CA LYS A 152 23.32 -1.75 -5.54
C LYS A 152 23.26 -1.97 -7.04
N ASP A 153 24.38 -2.12 -7.72
CA ASP A 153 24.42 -2.35 -9.16
C ASP A 153 23.68 -3.63 -9.57
N ALA A 154 23.87 -4.71 -8.82
CA ALA A 154 23.15 -5.96 -9.03
C ALA A 154 21.65 -5.79 -8.74
N PHE A 155 21.28 -5.09 -7.67
CA PHE A 155 19.89 -4.83 -7.32
C PHE A 155 19.18 -3.93 -8.32
N MET A 156 19.88 -2.99 -8.99
CA MET A 156 19.27 -2.19 -10.06
C MET A 156 18.73 -3.02 -11.20
N ASN A 157 19.33 -4.19 -11.50
CA ASN A 157 18.77 -5.14 -12.46
C ASN A 157 17.48 -5.78 -11.94
N VAL A 158 17.46 -6.18 -10.67
CA VAL A 158 16.25 -6.72 -10.01
C VAL A 158 15.14 -5.66 -10.01
N HIS A 159 15.46 -4.43 -9.62
CA HIS A 159 14.55 -3.30 -9.62
C HIS A 159 13.96 -3.03 -11.01
N LYS A 160 14.80 -3.01 -12.05
CA LYS A 160 14.37 -2.86 -13.44
C LYS A 160 13.43 -4.00 -13.88
N ASN A 161 13.75 -5.24 -13.51
CA ASN A 161 12.89 -6.39 -13.82
C ASN A 161 11.52 -6.27 -13.16
N ILE A 162 11.46 -5.83 -11.90
CA ILE A 162 10.21 -5.55 -11.18
C ILE A 162 9.43 -4.45 -11.91
N GLN A 163 10.06 -3.34 -12.25
CA GLN A 163 9.43 -2.24 -12.98
C GLN A 163 8.89 -2.68 -14.35
N THR A 164 9.65 -3.49 -15.08
CA THR A 164 9.22 -4.04 -16.37
C THR A 164 8.01 -4.95 -16.21
N ALA A 165 8.02 -5.86 -15.23
CA ALA A 165 6.90 -6.74 -14.93
C ALA A 165 5.64 -5.93 -14.51
N VAL A 166 5.83 -4.89 -13.70
CA VAL A 166 4.77 -3.96 -13.29
C VAL A 166 4.19 -3.24 -14.51
N ALA A 167 5.03 -2.72 -15.39
CA ALA A 167 4.60 -2.03 -16.60
C ALA A 167 3.84 -2.96 -17.56
N GLN A 168 4.30 -4.20 -17.71
CA GLN A 168 3.61 -5.22 -18.50
C GLN A 168 2.26 -5.58 -17.90
N ALA A 169 2.18 -5.79 -16.58
CA ALA A 169 0.93 -6.06 -15.89
C ALA A 169 -0.06 -4.88 -16.00
N GLN A 170 0.44 -3.63 -15.99
CA GLN A 170 -0.38 -2.44 -16.19
C GLN A 170 -0.84 -2.28 -17.65
N ALA A 171 -0.02 -2.64 -18.63
CA ALA A 171 -0.37 -2.56 -20.05
C ALA A 171 -1.37 -3.63 -20.47
N THR A 172 -1.33 -4.82 -19.86
CA THR A 172 -2.32 -5.89 -20.04
C THR A 172 -3.60 -5.64 -19.26
N TYR A 173 -3.59 -4.72 -18.31
CA TYR A 173 -4.77 -4.27 -17.60
C TYR A 173 -5.53 -3.26 -18.47
N THR A 174 -6.28 -3.75 -19.44
CA THR A 174 -7.44 -3.04 -19.95
C THR A 174 -8.53 -3.20 -18.90
N PRO A 175 -9.01 -2.11 -18.26
CA PRO A 175 -10.25 -2.17 -17.51
C PRO A 175 -11.34 -2.52 -18.52
N SER A 176 -11.59 -3.81 -18.72
CA SER A 176 -12.79 -4.23 -19.40
C SER A 176 -13.92 -3.81 -18.45
N VAL A 177 -14.60 -2.73 -18.82
CA VAL A 177 -15.95 -2.51 -18.38
C VAL A 177 -16.73 -3.69 -18.96
N MET A 178 -16.65 -4.83 -18.30
CA MET A 178 -17.54 -5.94 -18.59
C MET A 178 -18.91 -5.43 -18.13
N ASN A 179 -19.71 -5.04 -19.10
CA ASN A 179 -21.12 -4.80 -18.90
C ASN A 179 -21.77 -6.19 -18.67
N THR A 180 -21.53 -6.75 -17.48
CA THR A 180 -22.17 -7.98 -17.05
C THR A 180 -23.56 -7.57 -16.58
N ASN A 181 -24.59 -7.98 -17.31
CA ASN A 181 -25.95 -7.96 -16.82
C ASN A 181 -26.03 -8.93 -15.64
N ASN A 182 -25.77 -8.42 -14.44
CA ASN A 182 -25.96 -9.18 -13.22
C ASN A 182 -27.45 -9.12 -12.86
N TYR A 183 -28.13 -10.24 -12.97
CA TYR A 183 -29.48 -10.39 -12.49
C TYR A 183 -29.44 -10.64 -10.99
N GLY A 184 -29.85 -9.63 -10.22
CA GLY A 184 -30.10 -9.76 -8.80
C GLY A 184 -31.58 -9.95 -8.54
N GLN A 185 -31.94 -10.82 -7.61
CA GLN A 185 -33.31 -10.84 -7.10
C GLN A 185 -33.44 -9.76 -6.02
N MET A 186 -34.43 -8.89 -6.21
CA MET A 186 -34.79 -7.87 -5.23
C MET A 186 -36.22 -8.12 -4.78
N TYR A 187 -36.44 -8.11 -3.48
CA TYR A 187 -37.76 -8.17 -2.89
C TYR A 187 -37.86 -7.14 -1.77
N GLY A 188 -39.03 -6.57 -1.65
CA GLY A 188 -39.26 -5.51 -0.70
C GLY A 188 -40.70 -5.48 -0.20
N VAL A 189 -40.90 -4.69 0.80
CA VAL A 189 -42.20 -4.42 1.40
C VAL A 189 -42.35 -2.91 1.53
N ASP A 190 -43.47 -2.41 1.02
CA ASP A 190 -43.83 -1.00 1.09
C ASP A 190 -45.05 -0.81 1.97
N ALA A 191 -44.98 0.20 2.82
CA ALA A 191 -46.10 0.63 3.64
C ALA A 191 -46.35 2.12 3.43
N MET A 192 -47.58 2.47 3.16
CA MET A 192 -48.02 3.88 3.02
C MET A 192 -49.24 4.10 3.87
N ALA A 193 -49.24 5.15 4.66
CA ALA A 193 -50.41 5.58 5.43
C ALA A 193 -50.62 7.09 5.22
N GLY A 194 -51.87 7.48 5.01
CA GLY A 194 -52.16 8.87 4.76
C GLY A 194 -53.63 9.23 5.01
N TYR A 195 -53.88 10.50 4.98
CA TYR A 195 -55.21 11.03 5.17
C TYR A 195 -55.52 12.05 4.07
N LYS A 196 -56.79 12.05 3.57
CA LYS A 196 -57.27 12.99 2.55
C LYS A 196 -58.48 13.77 3.05
N TRP A 197 -58.49 15.06 2.79
CA TRP A 197 -59.60 15.96 3.10
C TRP A 197 -60.15 16.55 1.82
N PHE A 198 -61.48 16.64 1.71
CA PHE A 198 -62.13 17.34 0.65
C PHE A 198 -62.96 18.51 1.18
N PHE A 199 -62.89 19.63 0.48
CA PHE A 199 -63.57 20.87 0.88
C PHE A 199 -64.83 21.09 0.10
N GLY A 200 -65.82 21.76 0.76
CA GLY A 200 -67.05 22.17 0.16
C GLY A 200 -68.09 21.07 -0.04
N LYS A 201 -69.34 21.49 -0.35
CA LYS A 201 -70.43 20.55 -0.56
C LYS A 201 -70.25 19.67 -1.82
N THR A 202 -69.46 20.13 -2.80
CA THR A 202 -69.21 19.42 -4.05
C THR A 202 -67.99 18.53 -4.01
N LYS A 203 -67.20 18.51 -2.90
CA LYS A 203 -66.02 17.68 -2.68
C LYS A 203 -65.03 17.64 -3.85
N ARG A 204 -64.95 18.73 -4.63
CA ARG A 204 -64.09 18.79 -5.83
C ARG A 204 -62.64 19.06 -5.52
N PHE A 205 -62.36 19.84 -4.49
CA PHE A 205 -60.99 20.18 -4.06
C PHE A 205 -60.68 19.50 -2.75
N GLY A 206 -59.48 18.97 -2.68
CA GLY A 206 -59.01 18.31 -1.46
C GLY A 206 -57.50 18.33 -1.36
N PHE A 207 -57.00 17.89 -0.20
CA PHE A 207 -55.61 17.64 0.07
C PHE A 207 -55.42 16.23 0.60
N ARG A 208 -54.26 15.65 0.28
CA ARG A 208 -53.84 14.38 0.82
C ARG A 208 -52.46 14.57 1.41
N THR A 209 -52.23 14.09 2.64
CA THR A 209 -50.94 13.92 3.23
C THR A 209 -50.69 12.44 3.50
N TYR A 210 -49.47 11.99 3.29
CA TYR A 210 -49.11 10.60 3.53
C TYR A 210 -47.68 10.48 3.95
N GLY A 211 -47.41 9.44 4.73
CA GLY A 211 -46.06 8.96 5.01
C GLY A 211 -45.87 7.61 4.37
N TYR A 212 -44.70 7.33 3.88
CA TYR A 212 -44.35 6.05 3.30
C TYR A 212 -43.01 5.55 3.86
N TYR A 213 -42.92 4.22 3.93
CA TYR A 213 -41.72 3.50 4.31
C TYR A 213 -41.62 2.28 3.39
N SER A 214 -40.44 2.10 2.82
CA SER A 214 -40.12 1.00 1.93
C SER A 214 -38.84 0.33 2.41
N TYR A 215 -38.86 -0.98 2.48
CA TYR A 215 -37.69 -1.80 2.72
C TYR A 215 -37.47 -2.70 1.52
N ASN A 216 -36.30 -2.63 0.92
CA ASN A 216 -35.92 -3.45 -0.20
C ASN A 216 -34.61 -4.19 0.12
N HIS A 217 -34.60 -5.47 -0.17
CA HIS A 217 -33.45 -6.34 -0.02
C HIS A 217 -33.06 -6.92 -1.35
N ALA A 218 -31.80 -6.74 -1.74
CA ALA A 218 -31.24 -7.27 -2.97
C ALA A 218 -30.04 -8.18 -2.68
N ASN A 219 -30.06 -9.37 -3.26
CA ASN A 219 -28.92 -10.25 -3.32
C ASN A 219 -28.26 -10.09 -4.69
N LEU A 220 -27.09 -9.50 -4.73
CA LEU A 220 -26.30 -9.31 -5.93
C LEU A 220 -25.15 -10.33 -5.93
N SER A 221 -25.13 -11.22 -6.90
CA SER A 221 -24.01 -12.11 -7.13
C SER A 221 -23.13 -11.55 -8.24
N PHE A 222 -21.88 -11.26 -7.93
CA PHE A 222 -20.88 -10.85 -8.90
C PHE A 222 -20.10 -12.07 -9.36
N VAL A 223 -20.32 -12.52 -10.59
CA VAL A 223 -19.59 -13.64 -11.18
C VAL A 223 -18.47 -13.09 -12.03
N GLY A 224 -17.23 -13.44 -11.69
CA GLY A 224 -16.10 -13.31 -12.58
C GLY A 224 -15.49 -11.93 -12.70
N SER A 225 -15.06 -11.32 -11.62
CA SER A 225 -14.09 -10.26 -11.77
C SER A 225 -12.72 -10.88 -12.05
N GLN A 226 -12.13 -10.59 -13.21
CA GLN A 226 -10.76 -10.99 -13.54
C GLN A 226 -9.70 -10.47 -12.56
N LEU A 227 -10.10 -9.64 -11.61
CA LEU A 227 -9.25 -9.05 -10.59
C LEU A 227 -9.23 -9.85 -9.29
N GLY A 228 -9.98 -10.96 -9.18
CA GLY A 228 -10.04 -11.73 -7.93
C GLY A 228 -10.62 -10.95 -6.73
N ILE A 229 -11.17 -9.76 -6.96
CA ILE A 229 -11.55 -8.83 -5.88
C ILE A 229 -12.93 -9.16 -5.33
N MET A 230 -13.78 -9.87 -6.07
CA MET A 230 -15.15 -10.11 -5.65
C MET A 230 -15.72 -11.45 -6.15
N ASP A 231 -15.28 -12.53 -5.56
CA ASP A 231 -16.11 -13.72 -5.48
C ASP A 231 -16.91 -13.60 -4.17
N GLY A 232 -18.07 -12.95 -4.23
CA GLY A 232 -18.88 -12.77 -3.05
C GLY A 232 -20.30 -12.32 -3.42
N ALA A 233 -21.29 -12.91 -2.77
CA ALA A 233 -22.62 -12.35 -2.76
C ALA A 233 -22.60 -11.07 -1.91
N SER A 234 -22.91 -9.94 -2.52
CA SER A 234 -23.10 -8.70 -1.78
C SER A 234 -24.60 -8.51 -1.54
N GLN A 235 -24.96 -8.30 -0.29
CA GLN A 235 -26.34 -8.01 0.11
C GLN A 235 -26.48 -6.51 0.26
N VAL A 236 -27.52 -5.97 -0.37
CA VAL A 236 -27.87 -4.55 -0.26
C VAL A 236 -29.24 -4.45 0.39
N ASN A 237 -29.32 -3.73 1.49
CA ASN A 237 -30.56 -3.35 2.13
C ASN A 237 -30.79 -1.86 1.87
N ASN A 238 -31.92 -1.54 1.31
CA ASN A 238 -32.35 -0.16 1.07
C ASN A 238 -33.58 0.15 1.88
N PHE A 239 -33.52 1.23 2.64
CA PHE A 239 -34.62 1.80 3.41
C PHE A 239 -34.96 3.15 2.83
N THR A 240 -36.17 3.26 2.25
CA THR A 240 -36.70 4.53 1.75
C THR A 240 -37.82 4.97 2.66
N TYR A 241 -37.82 6.22 3.06
CA TYR A 241 -38.85 6.81 3.92
C TYR A 241 -39.13 8.23 3.50
N GLY A 242 -40.34 8.67 3.70
CA GLY A 242 -40.69 10.04 3.36
C GLY A 242 -42.10 10.41 3.71
N VAL A 243 -42.39 11.68 3.44
CA VAL A 243 -43.71 12.28 3.59
C VAL A 243 -44.10 12.98 2.30
N GLY A 244 -45.36 12.93 1.95
CA GLY A 244 -45.90 13.58 0.75
C GLY A 244 -47.12 14.41 1.07
N PHE A 245 -47.33 15.40 0.21
CA PHE A 245 -48.49 16.29 0.25
C PHE A 245 -49.00 16.52 -1.18
N ASP A 246 -50.29 16.22 -1.40
CA ASP A 246 -50.93 16.35 -2.73
C ASP A 246 -52.13 17.29 -2.64
N ALA A 247 -52.29 18.15 -3.65
CA ALA A 247 -53.51 18.85 -3.93
C ALA A 247 -54.35 17.98 -4.89
N LEU A 248 -55.60 17.79 -4.56
CA LEU A 248 -56.52 16.91 -5.29
C LEU A 248 -57.62 17.73 -5.96
N TYR A 249 -57.94 17.44 -7.23
CA TYR A 249 -59.06 18.01 -7.93
C TYR A 249 -59.91 16.94 -8.60
N ASN A 250 -61.11 16.70 -8.08
CA ASN A 250 -62.07 15.75 -8.65
C ASN A 250 -63.00 16.48 -9.63
N PHE A 251 -62.98 16.08 -10.88
CA PHE A 251 -63.86 16.62 -11.91
C PHE A 251 -65.06 15.73 -12.20
N TYR A 252 -65.03 14.45 -11.81
CA TYR A 252 -66.09 13.50 -11.97
C TYR A 252 -66.31 12.66 -10.72
N GLU A 253 -67.57 12.51 -10.31
CA GLU A 253 -68.01 11.59 -9.27
C GLU A 253 -69.30 10.92 -9.74
N SER A 254 -69.38 9.59 -9.67
CA SER A 254 -70.60 8.87 -10.03
C SER A 254 -71.70 9.11 -9.00
N LYS A 255 -72.95 8.98 -9.40
CA LYS A 255 -74.11 9.18 -8.51
C LYS A 255 -74.10 8.23 -7.31
N GLU A 256 -73.43 7.10 -7.41
CA GLU A 256 -73.31 6.11 -6.35
C GLU A 256 -72.06 6.27 -5.50
N GLY A 257 -71.18 7.24 -5.81
CA GLY A 257 -69.97 7.58 -5.05
C GLY A 257 -68.80 6.60 -5.16
N TYR A 258 -68.96 5.52 -5.95
CA TYR A 258 -67.93 4.48 -6.08
C TYR A 258 -66.83 4.81 -7.11
N ASN A 259 -67.18 5.59 -8.13
CA ASN A 259 -66.25 5.93 -9.18
C ASN A 259 -65.97 7.44 -9.16
N THR A 260 -64.70 7.81 -9.01
CA THR A 260 -64.23 9.19 -9.07
C THR A 260 -63.10 9.30 -10.07
N ALA A 261 -63.08 10.41 -10.81
CA ALA A 261 -61.95 10.75 -11.66
C ALA A 261 -61.45 12.15 -11.31
N GLY A 262 -60.17 12.32 -11.18
CA GLY A 262 -59.54 13.55 -10.75
C GLY A 262 -58.07 13.66 -11.14
N LEU A 263 -57.52 14.83 -10.94
CA LEU A 263 -56.10 15.10 -11.08
C LEU A 263 -55.55 15.37 -9.69
N PHE A 264 -54.26 15.07 -9.54
CA PHE A 264 -53.52 15.47 -8.36
C PHE A 264 -52.18 16.11 -8.74
N LEU A 265 -51.76 17.05 -7.95
CA LEU A 265 -50.42 17.64 -8.00
C LEU A 265 -49.83 17.54 -6.61
N GLY A 266 -48.71 16.89 -6.50
CA GLY A 266 -48.09 16.67 -5.20
C GLY A 266 -46.57 16.83 -5.21
N PHE A 267 -46.04 17.04 -4.03
CA PHE A 267 -44.61 16.94 -3.80
C PHE A 267 -44.36 16.08 -2.55
N GLY A 268 -43.20 15.40 -2.55
CA GLY A 268 -42.79 14.59 -1.44
C GLY A 268 -41.33 14.87 -1.08
N LEU A 269 -41.02 14.73 0.20
CA LEU A 269 -39.66 14.76 0.73
C LEU A 269 -39.38 13.39 1.34
N GLY A 270 -38.25 12.83 0.97
CA GLY A 270 -37.84 11.53 1.49
C GLY A 270 -36.35 11.40 1.54
N GLY A 271 -35.91 10.34 2.19
CA GLY A 271 -34.52 9.92 2.28
C GLY A 271 -34.37 8.45 2.01
N ASP A 272 -33.21 8.09 1.48
CA ASP A 272 -32.80 6.71 1.27
C ASP A 272 -31.60 6.38 2.13
N SER A 273 -31.58 5.20 2.72
CA SER A 273 -30.46 4.67 3.46
C SER A 273 -30.07 3.31 2.88
N PHE A 274 -28.84 3.20 2.40
CA PHE A 274 -28.30 1.97 1.86
C PHE A 274 -27.33 1.32 2.86
N ILE A 275 -27.53 0.07 3.17
CA ILE A 275 -26.61 -0.76 3.95
C ILE A 275 -26.08 -1.85 3.03
N VAL A 276 -24.79 -1.75 2.68
CA VAL A 276 -24.11 -2.73 1.83
C VAL A 276 -23.21 -3.60 2.69
N GLN A 277 -23.45 -4.89 2.69
CA GLN A 277 -22.60 -5.85 3.38
C GLN A 277 -21.26 -5.98 2.63
N GLY A 278 -20.13 -5.79 3.33
CA GLY A 278 -18.80 -5.78 2.70
C GLY A 278 -18.29 -4.38 2.32
N GLU A 279 -18.99 -3.30 2.65
CA GLU A 279 -18.60 -1.91 2.34
C GLU A 279 -17.20 -1.55 2.88
N SER A 280 -16.85 -2.01 4.08
CA SER A 280 -15.53 -1.76 4.68
C SER A 280 -14.41 -2.39 3.87
N TYR A 281 -14.64 -3.58 3.31
CA TYR A 281 -13.69 -4.26 2.43
C TYR A 281 -13.53 -3.49 1.10
N LEU A 282 -14.64 -3.08 0.47
CA LEU A 282 -14.63 -2.27 -0.75
C LEU A 282 -13.93 -0.93 -0.55
N LYS A 283 -14.20 -0.24 0.56
CA LYS A 283 -13.53 1.02 0.91
C LYS A 283 -12.02 0.82 1.12
N SER A 284 -11.59 -0.28 1.71
CA SER A 284 -10.17 -0.59 1.86
C SER A 284 -9.50 -0.84 0.52
N GLN A 285 -10.14 -1.59 -0.39
CA GLN A 285 -9.64 -1.84 -1.74
C GLN A 285 -9.60 -0.56 -2.60
N MET A 286 -10.63 0.28 -2.54
CA MET A 286 -10.65 1.60 -3.20
C MET A 286 -9.54 2.51 -2.68
N ARG A 287 -9.24 2.48 -1.37
CA ARG A 287 -8.15 3.26 -0.78
C ARG A 287 -6.79 2.80 -1.28
N ILE A 288 -6.59 1.49 -1.44
CA ILE A 288 -5.37 0.92 -2.01
C ILE A 288 -5.23 1.37 -3.48
N CYS A 289 -6.28 1.25 -4.29
CA CYS A 289 -6.29 1.69 -5.69
C CYS A 289 -6.05 3.20 -5.81
N ASN A 290 -6.68 4.03 -4.99
CA ASN A 290 -6.52 5.49 -5.02
C ASN A 290 -5.13 5.93 -4.56
N ASN A 291 -4.54 5.29 -3.56
CA ASN A 291 -3.17 5.56 -3.15
C ASN A 291 -2.18 5.18 -4.25
N THR A 292 -2.44 4.09 -4.97
CA THR A 292 -1.63 3.68 -6.14
C THR A 292 -1.77 4.66 -7.30
N ALA A 293 -2.96 5.24 -7.51
CA ALA A 293 -3.20 6.27 -8.52
C ALA A 293 -2.61 7.64 -8.15
N SER A 294 -2.53 7.97 -6.85
CA SER A 294 -1.96 9.23 -6.35
C SER A 294 -0.44 9.28 -6.52
N ILE A 295 0.23 8.13 -6.47
CA ILE A 295 1.67 8.01 -6.76
C ILE A 295 1.97 8.35 -8.24
N LYS A 296 1.03 8.11 -9.15
CA LYS A 296 1.14 8.48 -10.58
C LYS A 296 1.06 9.98 -10.87
N LYS A 297 0.58 10.80 -9.93
CA LYS A 297 0.47 12.28 -10.10
C LYS A 297 1.61 13.07 -9.46
N GLY A 298 2.53 12.41 -8.79
CA GLY A 298 3.62 13.03 -8.04
C GLY A 298 5.03 12.73 -8.58
N VAL A 299 5.15 12.25 -9.82
CA VAL A 299 6.43 12.09 -10.51
C VAL A 299 6.41 12.90 -11.79
#